data_6e2703ad4821b46756ae0a4b6e79fe5f
#
_entry.id   6e2703ad4821b46756ae0a4b6e79fe5f
#
_cell.length_a   1.000
_cell.length_b   1.000
_cell.length_c   1.000
_cell.angle_alpha   90.00
_cell.angle_beta   90.00
_cell.angle_gamma   90.00
#
_symmetry.space_group_name_H-M   'P 1'
#
loop_
_entity.id
_entity.type
_entity.pdbx_description
1 polymer ?
#
loop_
_entity_poly.entity_id
_entity_poly.type
_entity_poly.pdbx_seq_one_letter_code
_entity_poly.pdbx_strand_id
1 'polypeptide(L)'
;FIEKYCKEYGTRFTKSQKNKFIDEVVKDYKDLGYWTRVHECKQGIKRVKNILIGNVDTAKTIIVAPYDTPSKALFSKYKYYPLDRTKTVKQEKVNNYFQVIICLLICSIAKYLLSLSDSFESNIKLLITLFVVLLIGVSVKIYIGFSARLCYNRNSVSIALIRDIASKMNPEKAAIILLDYSISSFEGYKQVCDYYGNMITTKRFILLNCLGENDSIVIGCRHNSLKFAKELLADEKSDISIEIKVLEDDV
;
A
#
# COMPACT_ATOMS: atom_id res chain seq x y z
N PHE A 1 6.72 -7.07 -17.65
CA PHE A 1 6.72 -6.64 -16.24
C PHE A 1 5.30 -6.31 -15.76
N ILE A 2 4.48 -5.62 -16.57
CA ILE A 2 3.09 -5.31 -16.22
C ILE A 2 2.31 -6.58 -15.88
N GLU A 3 2.39 -7.63 -16.71
CA GLU A 3 1.70 -8.89 -16.45
C GLU A 3 2.15 -9.52 -15.12
N LYS A 4 3.44 -9.58 -14.87
CA LYS A 4 4.01 -10.12 -13.65
C LYS A 4 3.54 -9.35 -12.41
N TYR A 5 3.80 -8.05 -12.34
CA TYR A 5 3.54 -7.25 -11.12
C TYR A 5 2.09 -6.82 -10.95
N CYS A 6 1.32 -6.75 -12.03
CA CYS A 6 -0.08 -6.34 -11.96
C CYS A 6 -1.07 -7.51 -11.91
N LYS A 7 -0.73 -8.68 -12.48
CA LYS A 7 -1.61 -9.87 -12.48
C LYS A 7 -1.11 -10.92 -11.50
N GLU A 8 0.07 -11.49 -11.74
CA GLU A 8 0.60 -12.60 -10.95
C GLU A 8 0.84 -12.21 -9.49
N TYR A 9 1.55 -11.11 -9.27
CA TYR A 9 1.80 -10.53 -7.93
C TYR A 9 0.93 -9.30 -7.66
N GLY A 10 -0.23 -9.19 -8.32
CA GLY A 10 -1.12 -8.02 -8.24
C GLY A 10 -1.78 -7.82 -6.88
N THR A 11 -1.83 -8.85 -6.04
CA THR A 11 -2.40 -8.79 -4.70
C THR A 11 -1.31 -8.96 -3.64
N ARG A 12 -1.13 -7.94 -2.78
CA ARG A 12 -0.11 -7.87 -1.74
C ARG A 12 -0.69 -7.36 -0.43
N PHE A 13 -1.78 -8.00 0.00
CA PHE A 13 -2.53 -7.64 1.21
C PHE A 13 -2.13 -8.51 2.41
N THR A 14 -2.13 -9.84 2.24
CA THR A 14 -1.77 -10.78 3.31
C THR A 14 -0.25 -10.92 3.45
N LYS A 15 0.21 -11.34 4.64
CA LYS A 15 1.63 -11.61 4.90
C LYS A 15 2.23 -12.60 3.88
N SER A 16 1.49 -13.66 3.54
CA SER A 16 1.96 -14.65 2.56
C SER A 16 2.13 -14.05 1.17
N GLN A 17 1.14 -13.25 0.72
CA GLN A 17 1.21 -12.56 -0.58
C GLN A 17 2.38 -11.56 -0.63
N LYS A 18 2.58 -10.78 0.45
CA LYS A 18 3.70 -9.85 0.56
C LYS A 18 5.04 -10.57 0.53
N ASN A 19 5.21 -11.67 1.26
CA ASN A 19 6.47 -12.42 1.26
C ASN A 19 6.79 -12.97 -0.14
N LYS A 20 5.83 -13.59 -0.83
CA LYS A 20 6.03 -14.06 -2.21
C LYS A 20 6.46 -12.93 -3.16
N PHE A 21 5.83 -11.76 -3.04
CA PHE A 21 6.20 -10.58 -3.81
C PHE A 21 7.61 -10.09 -3.48
N ILE A 22 7.98 -10.03 -2.19
CA ILE A 22 9.32 -9.61 -1.74
C ILE A 22 10.38 -10.54 -2.32
N ASP A 23 10.19 -11.85 -2.20
CA ASP A 23 11.13 -12.85 -2.70
C ASP A 23 11.36 -12.70 -4.21
N GLU A 24 10.27 -12.47 -4.96
CA GLU A 24 10.34 -12.28 -6.40
C GLU A 24 11.01 -10.97 -6.80
N VAL A 25 10.68 -9.86 -6.14
CA VAL A 25 11.32 -8.55 -6.38
C VAL A 25 12.81 -8.61 -6.07
N VAL A 26 13.18 -9.19 -4.94
CA VAL A 26 14.60 -9.35 -4.56
C VAL A 26 15.37 -10.14 -5.62
N LYS A 27 14.78 -11.21 -6.15
CA LYS A 27 15.36 -11.99 -7.25
C LYS A 27 15.51 -11.16 -8.51
N ASP A 28 14.42 -10.52 -8.97
CA ASP A 28 14.40 -9.71 -10.19
C ASP A 28 15.45 -8.60 -10.21
N TYR A 29 15.62 -7.91 -9.08
CA TYR A 29 16.59 -6.83 -9.01
C TYR A 29 18.03 -7.32 -8.82
N LYS A 30 18.24 -8.48 -8.18
CA LYS A 30 19.55 -9.13 -8.16
C LYS A 30 19.98 -9.57 -9.56
N ASP A 31 19.06 -10.10 -10.36
CA ASP A 31 19.31 -10.51 -11.75
C ASP A 31 19.68 -9.30 -12.64
N LEU A 32 19.25 -8.09 -12.28
CA LEU A 32 19.66 -6.83 -12.89
C LEU A 32 20.98 -6.27 -12.33
N GLY A 33 21.61 -6.93 -11.37
CA GLY A 33 22.86 -6.48 -10.75
C GLY A 33 22.68 -5.48 -9.60
N TYR A 34 21.46 -5.28 -9.12
CA TYR A 34 21.21 -4.40 -7.96
C TYR A 34 21.49 -5.12 -6.64
N TRP A 35 22.14 -4.42 -5.73
CA TRP A 35 22.14 -4.80 -4.34
C TRP A 35 20.73 -4.60 -3.74
N THR A 36 20.26 -5.58 -2.98
CA THR A 36 18.92 -5.55 -2.40
C THR A 36 18.95 -5.93 -0.93
N ARG A 37 18.21 -5.19 -0.10
CA ARG A 37 18.03 -5.45 1.33
C ARG A 37 16.57 -5.29 1.73
N VAL A 38 16.03 -6.25 2.46
CA VAL A 38 14.72 -6.11 3.12
C VAL A 38 14.96 -5.54 4.52
N HIS A 39 14.49 -4.33 4.75
CA HIS A 39 14.53 -3.67 6.03
C HIS A 39 13.24 -3.97 6.80
N GLU A 40 13.35 -4.85 7.78
CA GLU A 40 12.21 -5.27 8.62
C GLU A 40 12.25 -4.54 9.95
N CYS A 41 11.13 -3.92 10.34
CA CYS A 41 10.93 -3.31 11.64
C CYS A 41 9.64 -3.81 12.27
N LYS A 42 9.68 -4.11 13.56
CA LYS A 42 8.50 -4.50 14.33
C LYS A 42 7.86 -3.26 14.94
N GLN A 43 6.61 -2.99 14.60
CA GLN A 43 5.82 -1.92 15.18
C GLN A 43 4.54 -2.50 15.81
N GLY A 44 4.59 -2.72 17.12
CA GLY A 44 3.54 -3.44 17.84
C GLY A 44 3.39 -4.89 17.32
N ILE A 45 2.19 -5.23 16.83
CA ILE A 45 1.90 -6.56 16.26
C ILE A 45 2.31 -6.66 14.77
N LYS A 46 2.54 -5.53 14.11
CA LYS A 46 2.87 -5.47 12.69
C LYS A 46 4.37 -5.63 12.47
N ARG A 47 4.72 -6.29 11.37
CA ARG A 47 6.08 -6.36 10.84
C ARG A 47 6.09 -5.65 9.50
N VAL A 48 6.70 -4.48 9.48
CA VAL A 48 6.85 -3.64 8.29
C VAL A 48 8.11 -4.06 7.56
N LYS A 49 8.03 -4.29 6.26
CA LYS A 49 9.13 -4.76 5.42
C LYS A 49 9.33 -3.85 4.22
N ASN A 50 10.16 -2.84 4.33
CA ASN A 50 10.55 -2.05 3.17
C ASN A 50 11.66 -2.75 2.39
N ILE A 51 11.62 -2.66 1.06
CA ILE A 51 12.65 -3.23 0.18
C ILE A 51 13.54 -2.08 -0.30
N LEU A 52 14.80 -2.13 0.07
CA LEU A 52 15.83 -1.18 -0.32
C LEU A 52 16.61 -1.79 -1.49
N ILE A 53 16.73 -1.07 -2.60
CA ILE A 53 17.31 -1.55 -3.86
C ILE A 53 18.33 -0.51 -4.33
N GLY A 54 19.53 -0.98 -4.65
CA GLY A 54 20.63 -0.14 -5.08
C GLY A 54 21.27 0.67 -3.94
N ASN A 55 21.92 1.78 -4.28
CA ASN A 55 22.73 2.54 -3.34
C ASN A 55 21.91 3.59 -2.56
N VAL A 56 20.94 3.13 -1.74
CA VAL A 56 20.02 4.01 -1.00
C VAL A 56 20.71 4.90 0.04
N ASP A 57 21.87 4.49 0.54
CA ASP A 57 22.58 5.22 1.59
C ASP A 57 23.28 6.48 1.05
N THR A 58 23.89 6.40 -0.13
CA THR A 58 24.66 7.50 -0.73
C THR A 58 23.91 8.29 -1.80
N ALA A 59 22.86 7.72 -2.40
CA ALA A 59 22.08 8.39 -3.44
C ALA A 59 21.46 9.68 -2.94
N LYS A 60 21.55 10.74 -3.75
CA LYS A 60 20.87 12.02 -3.49
C LYS A 60 19.38 11.97 -3.87
N THR A 61 19.03 11.20 -4.91
CA THR A 61 17.65 11.04 -5.37
C THR A 61 17.24 9.57 -5.25
N ILE A 62 16.08 9.33 -4.67
CA ILE A 62 15.55 8.01 -4.38
C ILE A 62 14.14 7.92 -4.97
N ILE A 63 13.92 6.89 -5.79
CA ILE A 63 12.59 6.58 -6.32
C ILE A 63 11.86 5.72 -5.30
N VAL A 64 10.63 6.09 -4.98
CA VAL A 64 9.84 5.42 -3.95
C VAL A 64 8.50 4.99 -4.54
N ALA A 65 8.04 3.80 -4.22
CA ALA A 65 6.67 3.39 -4.50
C ALA A 65 6.12 2.49 -3.40
N PRO A 66 4.83 2.61 -3.07
CA PRO A 66 4.17 1.66 -2.20
C PRO A 66 3.96 0.33 -2.93
N TYR A 67 4.21 -0.80 -2.25
CA TYR A 67 3.93 -2.11 -2.84
C TYR A 67 2.73 -2.83 -2.23
N ASP A 68 2.30 -2.47 -1.03
CA ASP A 68 1.14 -3.07 -0.40
C ASP A 68 -0.16 -2.72 -1.14
N THR A 69 -1.11 -3.64 -1.14
CA THR A 69 -2.43 -3.41 -1.75
C THR A 69 -3.50 -3.23 -0.68
N PRO A 70 -4.52 -2.39 -0.93
CA PRO A 70 -5.59 -2.14 0.04
C PRO A 70 -6.46 -3.37 0.25
N SER A 71 -7.18 -3.39 1.36
CA SER A 71 -8.37 -4.23 1.50
C SER A 71 -9.45 -3.77 0.51
N LYS A 72 -10.31 -4.70 0.13
CA LYS A 72 -11.53 -4.35 -0.61
C LYS A 72 -12.40 -3.44 0.26
N ALA A 73 -12.70 -2.25 -0.23
CA ALA A 73 -13.62 -1.37 0.46
C ALA A 73 -15.03 -2.00 0.51
N LEU A 74 -15.63 -2.03 1.69
CA LEU A 74 -17.04 -2.45 1.86
C LEU A 74 -17.99 -1.29 1.55
N PHE A 75 -17.49 -0.07 1.63
CA PHE A 75 -18.24 1.15 1.33
C PHE A 75 -18.15 1.45 -0.18
N SER A 76 -19.27 1.40 -0.88
CA SER A 76 -19.33 1.54 -2.35
C SER A 76 -18.88 2.90 -2.89
N LYS A 77 -18.95 3.95 -2.07
CA LYS A 77 -18.52 5.32 -2.43
C LYS A 77 -17.08 5.65 -2.03
N TYR A 78 -16.29 4.63 -1.63
CA TYR A 78 -14.89 4.84 -1.30
C TYR A 78 -14.11 5.42 -2.48
N LYS A 79 -13.38 6.52 -2.22
CA LYS A 79 -12.47 7.16 -3.19
C LYS A 79 -11.10 7.33 -2.55
N TYR A 80 -10.07 7.07 -3.32
CA TYR A 80 -8.69 7.32 -2.95
C TYR A 80 -8.23 8.68 -3.51
N TYR A 81 -7.55 9.48 -2.71
CA TYR A 81 -7.04 10.80 -3.08
C TYR A 81 -5.52 10.81 -2.97
N PRO A 82 -4.76 10.57 -4.06
CA PRO A 82 -3.30 10.39 -4.02
C PRO A 82 -2.54 11.58 -3.44
N LEU A 83 -3.03 12.80 -3.68
CA LEU A 83 -2.39 14.05 -3.26
C LEU A 83 -3.09 14.72 -2.07
N ASP A 84 -4.05 14.04 -1.43
CA ASP A 84 -4.78 14.56 -0.28
C ASP A 84 -4.88 13.48 0.79
N ARG A 85 -3.89 13.50 1.69
CA ARG A 85 -3.80 12.54 2.80
C ARG A 85 -5.01 12.63 3.72
N THR A 86 -5.47 13.83 4.02
CA THR A 86 -6.58 14.08 4.94
C THR A 86 -7.88 13.45 4.43
N LYS A 87 -8.20 13.67 3.14
CA LYS A 87 -9.35 13.05 2.51
C LYS A 87 -9.21 11.52 2.44
N THR A 88 -8.03 11.01 2.10
CA THR A 88 -7.78 9.56 2.09
C THR A 88 -8.00 8.95 3.47
N VAL A 89 -7.40 9.51 4.54
CA VAL A 89 -7.58 9.03 5.92
C VAL A 89 -9.06 9.09 6.34
N LYS A 90 -9.78 10.13 5.95
CA LYS A 90 -11.24 10.24 6.22
C LYS A 90 -12.02 9.10 5.55
N GLN A 91 -11.71 8.76 4.28
CA GLN A 91 -12.34 7.64 3.58
C GLN A 91 -12.00 6.29 4.23
N GLU A 92 -10.75 6.08 4.62
CA GLU A 92 -10.32 4.87 5.34
C GLU A 92 -11.05 4.73 6.69
N LYS A 93 -11.20 5.81 7.46
CA LYS A 93 -11.98 5.81 8.71
C LYS A 93 -13.43 5.44 8.47
N VAL A 94 -14.08 6.01 7.44
CA VAL A 94 -15.47 5.68 7.10
C VAL A 94 -15.61 4.20 6.77
N ASN A 95 -14.70 3.65 5.96
CA ASN A 95 -14.70 2.23 5.62
C ASN A 95 -14.52 1.34 6.86
N ASN A 96 -13.61 1.71 7.77
CA ASN A 96 -13.39 1.00 9.03
C ASN A 96 -14.62 1.04 9.94
N TYR A 97 -15.29 2.18 10.06
CA TYR A 97 -16.55 2.28 10.82
C TYR A 97 -17.64 1.36 10.24
N PHE A 98 -17.73 1.30 8.91
CA PHE A 98 -18.65 0.39 8.24
C PHE A 98 -18.37 -1.07 8.58
N GLN A 99 -17.08 -1.47 8.57
CA GLN A 99 -16.64 -2.81 8.98
C GLN A 99 -17.03 -3.11 10.43
N VAL A 100 -16.76 -2.18 11.34
CA VAL A 100 -17.09 -2.34 12.78
C VAL A 100 -18.60 -2.48 12.98
N ILE A 101 -19.43 -1.66 12.33
CA ILE A 101 -20.89 -1.74 12.41
C ILE A 101 -21.39 -3.12 11.95
N ILE A 102 -20.89 -3.62 10.82
CA ILE A 102 -21.28 -4.96 10.33
C ILE A 102 -20.87 -6.04 11.33
N CYS A 103 -19.66 -5.96 11.91
CA CYS A 103 -19.20 -6.91 12.91
C CYS A 103 -20.10 -6.88 14.18
N LEU A 104 -20.49 -5.69 14.65
CA LEU A 104 -21.40 -5.55 15.80
C LEU A 104 -22.78 -6.13 15.52
N LEU A 105 -23.32 -5.94 14.30
CA LEU A 105 -24.59 -6.55 13.90
C LEU A 105 -24.50 -8.08 13.89
N ILE A 106 -23.43 -8.65 13.34
CA ILE A 106 -23.19 -10.10 13.34
C ILE A 106 -23.08 -10.63 14.76
N CYS A 107 -22.33 -9.95 15.64
CA CYS A 107 -22.20 -10.35 17.05
C CYS A 107 -23.56 -10.29 17.81
N SER A 108 -24.38 -9.29 17.51
CA SER A 108 -25.73 -9.17 18.10
C SER A 108 -26.62 -10.32 17.67
N ILE A 109 -26.61 -10.68 16.37
CA ILE A 109 -27.34 -11.84 15.84
C ILE A 109 -26.83 -13.13 16.50
N ALA A 110 -25.51 -13.30 16.62
CA ALA A 110 -24.89 -14.47 17.25
C ALA A 110 -25.33 -14.62 18.71
N LYS A 111 -25.34 -13.52 19.48
CA LYS A 111 -25.84 -13.51 20.88
C LYS A 111 -27.31 -13.88 20.95
N TYR A 112 -28.14 -13.34 20.07
CA TYR A 112 -29.58 -13.66 20.04
C TYR A 112 -29.82 -15.14 19.74
N LEU A 113 -29.11 -15.71 18.76
CA LEU A 113 -29.20 -17.14 18.43
C LEU A 113 -28.80 -18.04 19.61
N LEU A 114 -27.74 -17.67 20.33
CA LEU A 114 -27.34 -18.41 21.54
C LEU A 114 -28.43 -18.36 22.63
N SER A 115 -29.05 -17.21 22.86
CA SER A 115 -30.13 -17.07 23.82
C SER A 115 -31.37 -17.94 23.46
N LEU A 116 -31.69 -18.01 22.16
CA LEU A 116 -32.74 -18.89 21.66
C LEU A 116 -32.39 -20.38 21.81
N SER A 117 -31.12 -20.74 21.70
CA SER A 117 -30.67 -22.13 21.71
C SER A 117 -30.97 -22.84 23.02
N ASP A 118 -31.13 -22.12 24.14
CA ASP A 118 -31.44 -22.70 25.44
C ASP A 118 -32.82 -23.32 25.51
N SER A 119 -33.72 -22.96 24.59
CA SER A 119 -35.10 -23.51 24.50
C SER A 119 -35.18 -24.77 23.62
N PHE A 120 -34.08 -25.24 23.02
CA PHE A 120 -34.10 -26.36 22.08
C PHE A 120 -33.41 -27.62 22.64
N GLU A 121 -33.72 -28.76 22.02
CA GLU A 121 -33.07 -30.04 22.31
C GLU A 121 -31.58 -30.00 22.02
N SER A 122 -30.80 -30.88 22.65
CA SER A 122 -29.34 -30.92 22.63
C SER A 122 -28.74 -30.91 21.22
N ASN A 123 -29.34 -31.65 20.27
CA ASN A 123 -28.86 -31.71 18.88
C ASN A 123 -29.02 -30.38 18.14
N ILE A 124 -30.17 -29.71 18.32
CA ILE A 124 -30.44 -28.40 17.72
C ILE A 124 -29.56 -27.34 18.36
N LYS A 125 -29.38 -27.38 19.68
CA LYS A 125 -28.45 -26.49 20.38
C LYS A 125 -27.02 -26.59 19.85
N LEU A 126 -26.55 -27.82 19.59
CA LEU A 126 -25.23 -28.04 18.98
C LEU A 126 -25.12 -27.39 17.59
N LEU A 127 -26.13 -27.57 16.72
CA LEU A 127 -26.15 -26.96 15.39
C LEU A 127 -26.13 -25.43 15.45
N ILE A 128 -26.92 -24.83 16.35
CA ILE A 128 -26.92 -23.36 16.54
C ILE A 128 -25.56 -22.89 17.02
N THR A 129 -24.91 -23.58 17.94
CA THR A 129 -23.59 -23.25 18.45
C THR A 129 -22.52 -23.28 17.33
N LEU A 130 -22.54 -24.31 16.49
CA LEU A 130 -21.65 -24.40 15.34
C LEU A 130 -21.86 -23.25 14.35
N PHE A 131 -23.13 -22.89 14.11
CA PHE A 131 -23.45 -21.75 13.24
C PHE A 131 -22.96 -20.42 13.82
N VAL A 132 -23.10 -20.22 15.14
CA VAL A 132 -22.55 -19.02 15.81
C VAL A 132 -21.03 -18.94 15.71
N VAL A 133 -20.32 -20.06 15.87
CA VAL A 133 -18.87 -20.10 15.66
C VAL A 133 -18.50 -19.68 14.23
N LEU A 134 -19.26 -20.13 13.24
CA LEU A 134 -19.08 -19.71 11.84
C LEU A 134 -19.31 -18.19 11.69
N LEU A 135 -20.36 -17.63 12.26
CA LEU A 135 -20.65 -16.19 12.23
C LEU A 135 -19.54 -15.35 12.85
N ILE A 136 -18.97 -15.81 13.98
CA ILE A 136 -17.81 -15.16 14.60
C ILE A 136 -16.60 -15.21 13.65
N GLY A 137 -16.34 -16.35 13.03
CA GLY A 137 -15.27 -16.49 12.03
C GLY A 137 -15.43 -15.52 10.85
N VAL A 138 -16.66 -15.37 10.33
CA VAL A 138 -17.01 -14.40 9.27
C VAL A 138 -16.80 -12.96 9.77
N SER A 139 -17.21 -12.63 10.98
CA SER A 139 -17.01 -11.31 11.59
C SER A 139 -15.53 -10.95 11.68
N VAL A 140 -14.71 -11.86 12.20
CA VAL A 140 -13.24 -11.68 12.24
C VAL A 140 -12.68 -11.46 10.84
N LYS A 141 -13.15 -12.21 9.83
CA LYS A 141 -12.70 -12.05 8.45
C LYS A 141 -13.08 -10.70 7.85
N ILE A 142 -14.29 -10.20 8.16
CA ILE A 142 -14.75 -8.86 7.75
C ILE A 142 -13.87 -7.78 8.40
N TYR A 143 -13.57 -7.92 9.70
CA TYR A 143 -12.74 -6.98 10.44
C TYR A 143 -11.31 -6.92 9.90
N ILE A 144 -10.68 -8.06 9.60
CA ILE A 144 -9.34 -8.12 8.98
C ILE A 144 -9.38 -7.54 7.55
N GLY A 145 -10.50 -7.68 6.86
CA GLY A 145 -10.68 -7.27 5.47
C GLY A 145 -10.41 -8.36 4.46
N PHE A 146 -10.84 -8.10 3.25
CA PHE A 146 -10.64 -8.96 2.09
C PHE A 146 -9.61 -8.32 1.16
N SER A 147 -8.74 -9.12 0.56
CA SER A 147 -7.82 -8.65 -0.47
C SER A 147 -8.58 -8.11 -1.67
N ALA A 148 -8.25 -6.92 -2.14
CA ALA A 148 -8.69 -6.47 -3.46
C ALA A 148 -8.05 -7.36 -4.52
N ARG A 149 -8.84 -7.83 -5.51
CA ARG A 149 -8.34 -8.78 -6.52
C ARG A 149 -7.25 -8.18 -7.41
N LEU A 150 -7.41 -6.92 -7.79
CA LEU A 150 -6.50 -6.21 -8.67
C LEU A 150 -6.41 -4.75 -8.24
N CYS A 151 -5.22 -4.22 -8.14
CA CYS A 151 -4.94 -2.84 -7.75
C CYS A 151 -3.96 -2.21 -8.76
N TYR A 152 -4.38 -2.14 -10.04
CA TYR A 152 -3.52 -1.66 -11.12
C TYR A 152 -3.07 -0.23 -10.87
N ASN A 153 -4.02 0.70 -10.83
CA ASN A 153 -3.75 2.13 -10.89
C ASN A 153 -3.06 2.66 -9.64
N ARG A 154 -3.36 2.12 -8.47
CA ARG A 154 -2.81 2.66 -7.22
C ARG A 154 -1.33 2.34 -7.03
N ASN A 155 -0.93 1.07 -7.12
CA ASN A 155 0.44 0.67 -6.74
C ASN A 155 1.14 -0.22 -7.78
N SER A 156 0.40 -1.09 -8.49
CA SER A 156 1.04 -2.13 -9.30
C SER A 156 1.74 -1.61 -10.53
N VAL A 157 1.14 -0.65 -11.23
CA VAL A 157 1.74 -0.01 -12.42
C VAL A 157 2.99 0.77 -12.05
N SER A 158 2.98 1.49 -10.91
CA SER A 158 4.16 2.20 -10.43
C SER A 158 5.35 1.26 -10.20
N ILE A 159 5.11 0.07 -9.64
CA ILE A 159 6.17 -0.94 -9.43
C ILE A 159 6.69 -1.48 -10.78
N ALA A 160 5.78 -1.79 -11.71
CA ALA A 160 6.16 -2.27 -13.03
C ALA A 160 6.99 -1.22 -13.80
N LEU A 161 6.60 0.06 -13.71
CA LEU A 161 7.33 1.17 -14.30
C LEU A 161 8.71 1.33 -13.68
N ILE A 162 8.82 1.30 -12.34
CA ILE A 162 10.13 1.38 -11.65
C ILE A 162 11.04 0.24 -12.10
N ARG A 163 10.50 -0.96 -12.27
CA ARG A 163 11.28 -2.11 -12.76
C ARG A 163 11.77 -1.90 -14.19
N ASP A 164 10.94 -1.33 -15.08
CA ASP A 164 11.37 -0.99 -16.44
C ASP A 164 12.45 0.09 -16.43
N ILE A 165 12.25 1.16 -15.67
CA ILE A 165 13.26 2.22 -15.50
C ILE A 165 14.57 1.63 -14.97
N ALA A 166 14.51 0.79 -13.93
CA ALA A 166 15.68 0.16 -13.34
C ALA A 166 16.48 -0.68 -14.35
N SER A 167 15.82 -1.33 -15.31
CA SER A 167 16.52 -2.09 -16.35
C SER A 167 17.40 -1.24 -17.28
N LYS A 168 17.15 0.07 -17.31
CA LYS A 168 17.85 1.05 -18.17
C LYS A 168 18.84 1.93 -17.38
N MET A 169 18.79 1.87 -16.04
CA MET A 169 19.65 2.66 -15.15
C MET A 169 20.90 1.88 -14.77
N ASN A 170 21.96 2.62 -14.41
CA ASN A 170 23.14 2.02 -13.79
C ASN A 170 22.81 1.61 -12.34
N PRO A 171 22.95 0.30 -11.99
CA PRO A 171 22.65 -0.20 -10.65
C PRO A 171 23.40 0.50 -9.51
N GLU A 172 24.63 0.96 -9.76
CA GLU A 172 25.45 1.67 -8.77
C GLU A 172 24.94 3.08 -8.44
N LYS A 173 24.23 3.70 -9.39
CA LYS A 173 23.73 5.09 -9.27
C LYS A 173 22.24 5.16 -8.94
N ALA A 174 21.53 4.07 -9.10
CA ALA A 174 20.09 4.00 -8.84
C ALA A 174 19.81 3.66 -7.37
N ALA A 175 18.78 4.30 -6.83
CA ALA A 175 18.26 4.02 -5.50
C ALA A 175 16.74 3.97 -5.53
N ILE A 176 16.19 2.86 -5.07
CA ILE A 176 14.76 2.60 -5.08
C ILE A 176 14.35 2.06 -3.71
N ILE A 177 13.20 2.51 -3.21
CA ILE A 177 12.59 1.98 -1.99
C ILE A 177 11.15 1.58 -2.29
N LEU A 178 10.81 0.31 -2.05
CA LEU A 178 9.45 -0.15 -2.09
C LEU A 178 8.88 -0.22 -0.67
N LEU A 179 7.76 0.47 -0.43
CA LEU A 179 7.20 0.69 0.89
C LEU A 179 6.09 -0.30 1.21
N ASP A 180 6.15 -0.84 2.43
CA ASP A 180 5.08 -1.62 3.05
C ASP A 180 4.17 -0.72 3.90
N TYR A 181 2.97 -1.18 4.23
CA TYR A 181 2.02 -0.48 5.09
C TYR A 181 1.86 1.01 4.76
N SER A 182 1.78 1.32 3.46
CA SER A 182 1.64 2.68 2.95
C SER A 182 0.21 3.19 2.97
N ILE A 183 -0.79 2.29 3.07
CA ILE A 183 -2.19 2.59 2.80
C ILE A 183 -2.93 3.11 4.02
N SER A 184 -2.87 2.41 5.14
CA SER A 184 -3.70 2.71 6.31
C SER A 184 -2.95 3.33 7.48
N SER A 185 -1.68 3.00 7.66
CA SER A 185 -0.91 3.41 8.83
C SER A 185 0.34 4.22 8.50
N PHE A 186 0.72 4.29 7.23
CA PHE A 186 1.93 4.98 6.76
C PHE A 186 3.24 4.54 7.47
N GLU A 187 3.24 3.33 8.04
CA GLU A 187 4.38 2.83 8.82
C GLU A 187 5.64 2.65 7.96
N GLY A 188 5.46 2.28 6.67
CA GLY A 188 6.59 2.19 5.74
C GLY A 188 7.29 3.52 5.53
N TYR A 189 6.53 4.61 5.40
CA TYR A 189 7.08 5.97 5.30
C TYR A 189 7.80 6.37 6.59
N LYS A 190 7.19 6.12 7.75
CA LYS A 190 7.81 6.41 9.04
C LYS A 190 9.14 5.67 9.20
N GLN A 191 9.18 4.38 8.82
CA GLN A 191 10.40 3.59 8.85
C GLN A 191 11.52 4.20 7.97
N VAL A 192 11.19 4.78 6.81
CA VAL A 192 12.16 5.49 5.97
C VAL A 192 12.65 6.77 6.66
N CYS A 193 11.76 7.53 7.29
CA CYS A 193 12.14 8.71 8.06
C CYS A 193 13.07 8.34 9.22
N ASP A 194 12.74 7.30 9.97
CA ASP A 194 13.55 6.81 11.09
C ASP A 194 14.92 6.29 10.60
N TYR A 195 14.96 5.63 9.45
CA TYR A 195 16.18 5.09 8.84
C TYR A 195 17.18 6.19 8.46
N TYR A 196 16.70 7.26 7.82
CA TYR A 196 17.56 8.36 7.41
C TYR A 196 17.79 9.39 8.52
N GLY A 197 16.88 9.51 9.50
CA GLY A 197 16.97 10.51 10.56
C GLY A 197 17.19 11.91 9.99
N ASN A 198 18.22 12.61 10.49
CA ASN A 198 18.54 13.97 10.04
C ASN A 198 19.00 14.04 8.55
N MET A 199 19.48 12.93 7.98
CA MET A 199 19.92 12.89 6.58
C MET A 199 18.75 12.98 5.60
N ILE A 200 17.50 12.81 6.05
CA ILE A 200 16.32 12.86 5.17
C ILE A 200 16.21 14.20 4.43
N THR A 201 16.63 15.29 5.05
CA THR A 201 16.58 16.64 4.47
C THR A 201 17.60 16.85 3.33
N THR A 202 18.62 16.02 3.25
CA THR A 202 19.66 16.08 2.19
C THR A 202 19.29 15.25 0.97
N LYS A 203 18.21 14.47 1.04
CA LYS A 203 17.79 13.56 -0.01
C LYS A 203 16.53 14.06 -0.72
N ARG A 204 16.42 13.73 -2.00
CA ARG A 204 15.24 13.98 -2.83
C ARG A 204 14.48 12.68 -3.01
N PHE A 205 13.19 12.69 -2.72
CA PHE A 205 12.32 11.51 -2.89
C PHE A 205 11.33 11.76 -4.01
N ILE A 206 11.27 10.84 -4.97
CA ILE A 206 10.29 10.84 -6.06
C ILE A 206 9.32 9.69 -5.77
N LEU A 207 8.13 10.02 -5.25
CA LEU A 207 7.10 9.02 -4.96
C LEU A 207 6.26 8.78 -6.22
N LEU A 208 6.30 7.55 -6.74
CA LEU A 208 5.45 7.11 -7.85
C LEU A 208 4.20 6.42 -7.30
N ASN A 209 3.05 7.02 -7.55
CA ASN A 209 1.77 6.54 -7.06
C ASN A 209 0.66 6.83 -8.07
N CYS A 210 -0.29 5.91 -8.24
CA CYS A 210 -1.45 6.08 -9.12
C CYS A 210 -1.13 6.40 -10.59
N LEU A 211 -0.09 5.80 -11.15
CA LEU A 211 0.34 5.98 -12.55
C LEU A 211 -0.40 5.02 -13.51
N GLY A 212 -1.71 4.86 -13.34
CA GLY A 212 -2.51 3.96 -14.17
C GLY A 212 -3.05 4.61 -15.43
N GLU A 213 -4.36 4.62 -15.59
CA GLU A 213 -5.07 5.07 -16.78
C GLU A 213 -5.40 6.55 -16.69
N ASN A 214 -4.56 7.44 -17.21
CA ASN A 214 -4.90 8.86 -17.40
C ASN A 214 -4.03 9.46 -18.49
N ASP A 215 -4.59 10.44 -19.20
CA ASP A 215 -3.89 11.22 -20.23
C ASP A 215 -3.04 12.35 -19.64
N SER A 216 -2.99 12.46 -18.31
CA SER A 216 -2.26 13.52 -17.61
C SER A 216 -1.52 12.98 -16.40
N ILE A 217 -0.34 13.54 -16.13
CA ILE A 217 0.46 13.28 -14.93
C ILE A 217 0.42 14.53 -14.04
N VAL A 218 0.18 14.34 -12.75
CA VAL A 218 0.24 15.42 -11.76
C VAL A 218 1.45 15.24 -10.87
N ILE A 219 2.34 16.23 -10.84
CA ILE A 219 3.48 16.30 -9.93
C ILE A 219 3.06 17.10 -8.70
N GLY A 220 2.77 16.42 -7.60
CA GLY A 220 2.56 17.06 -6.30
C GLY A 220 3.89 17.38 -5.63
N CYS A 221 4.13 18.63 -5.26
CA CYS A 221 5.34 19.04 -4.55
C CYS A 221 5.04 20.07 -3.46
N ARG A 222 5.93 20.20 -2.47
CA ARG A 222 5.91 21.32 -1.53
C ARG A 222 6.66 22.52 -2.09
N HIS A 223 6.45 23.70 -1.52
CA HIS A 223 7.12 24.94 -1.96
C HIS A 223 8.64 24.82 -2.05
N ASN A 224 9.28 24.18 -1.08
CA ASN A 224 10.73 23.96 -1.06
C ASN A 224 11.23 23.01 -2.17
N SER A 225 10.36 22.18 -2.73
CA SER A 225 10.68 21.22 -3.80
C SER A 225 10.23 21.69 -5.18
N LEU A 226 9.62 22.88 -5.30
CA LEU A 226 9.08 23.40 -6.56
C LEU A 226 10.17 23.55 -7.64
N LYS A 227 11.37 23.98 -7.25
CA LYS A 227 12.50 24.09 -8.19
C LYS A 227 12.85 22.74 -8.79
N PHE A 228 12.94 21.70 -7.97
CA PHE A 228 13.22 20.35 -8.43
C PHE A 228 12.10 19.78 -9.33
N ALA A 229 10.83 20.04 -8.99
CA ALA A 229 9.71 19.64 -9.83
C ALA A 229 9.76 20.31 -11.23
N LYS A 230 10.13 21.58 -11.29
CA LYS A 230 10.34 22.29 -12.56
C LYS A 230 11.54 21.77 -13.35
N GLU A 231 12.64 21.41 -12.68
CA GLU A 231 13.82 20.79 -13.33
C GLU A 231 13.44 19.45 -13.98
N LEU A 232 12.62 18.62 -13.33
CA LEU A 232 12.12 17.36 -13.90
C LEU A 232 11.28 17.56 -15.17
N LEU A 233 10.57 18.68 -15.27
CA LEU A 233 9.76 19.00 -16.46
C LEU A 233 10.58 19.61 -17.60
N ALA A 234 11.67 20.31 -17.31
CA ALA A 234 12.45 21.01 -18.32
C ALA A 234 13.07 20.05 -19.36
N ASP A 235 13.29 18.80 -18.98
CA ASP A 235 13.84 17.75 -19.86
C ASP A 235 12.77 16.95 -20.61
N GLU A 236 11.49 17.28 -20.39
CA GLU A 236 10.34 16.54 -20.96
C GLU A 236 10.14 16.87 -22.44
N LYS A 237 10.02 15.82 -23.26
CA LYS A 237 9.74 15.90 -24.70
C LYS A 237 8.45 15.15 -25.10
N SER A 238 7.61 14.79 -24.13
CA SER A 238 6.41 13.98 -24.41
C SER A 238 5.19 14.85 -24.67
N ASP A 239 4.24 14.31 -25.45
CA ASP A 239 2.91 14.93 -25.70
C ASP A 239 1.96 14.76 -24.51
N ILE A 240 2.43 14.23 -23.37
CA ILE A 240 1.62 14.00 -22.17
C ILE A 240 1.42 15.32 -21.41
N SER A 241 0.20 15.64 -21.07
CA SER A 241 -0.11 16.79 -20.21
C SER A 241 0.42 16.58 -18.80
N ILE A 242 1.34 17.44 -18.33
CA ILE A 242 1.90 17.39 -16.99
C ILE A 242 1.57 18.67 -16.24
N GLU A 243 0.94 18.53 -15.09
CA GLU A 243 0.57 19.61 -14.18
C GLU A 243 1.41 19.57 -12.90
N ILE A 244 1.94 20.72 -12.46
CA ILE A 244 2.57 20.85 -11.14
C ILE A 244 1.53 21.39 -10.16
N LYS A 245 1.28 20.65 -9.09
CA LYS A 245 0.42 21.07 -7.99
C LYS A 245 1.26 21.26 -6.72
N VAL A 246 1.27 22.47 -6.20
CA VAL A 246 1.89 22.75 -4.90
C VAL A 246 0.92 22.31 -3.81
N LEU A 247 1.40 21.47 -2.90
CA LEU A 247 0.64 20.93 -1.78
C LEU A 247 0.87 21.81 -0.55
N GLU A 248 -0.20 22.11 0.18
CA GLU A 248 -0.13 22.78 1.47
C GLU A 248 0.55 21.88 2.53
N ASP A 249 1.16 22.50 3.54
CA ASP A 249 2.01 21.78 4.52
C ASP A 249 1.24 20.81 5.43
N ASP A 250 -0.10 20.86 5.44
CA ASP A 250 -0.97 20.00 6.24
C ASP A 250 -1.36 18.68 5.56
N VAL A 251 -0.77 18.34 4.43
CA VAL A 251 -1.09 17.15 3.62
C VAL A 251 -0.07 16.03 3.83
#